data_5d695fc570b81047432d0bebac987b1b
#
_entry.id   5d695fc570b81047432d0bebac987b1b
#
_cell.length_a   1.000
_cell.length_b   1.000
_cell.length_c   1.000
_cell.angle_alpha   90.00
_cell.angle_beta   90.00
_cell.angle_gamma   90.00
#
_symmetry.space_group_name_H-M   'P 1'
#
loop_
_entity.id
_entity.type
_entity.pdbx_description
1 polymer ?
#
loop_
_entity_poly.entity_id
_entity_poly.type
_entity_poly.pdbx_seq_one_letter_code
_entity_poly.pdbx_strand_id
1 'polypeptide(L)'
;MMMRLPLWLMFGVMAAGGAMAVAQDQLTVDAKLNQELVRLGGQLMLDGKAYAYDEHLADDIGPRLTGSANYEKAVAWAEDEFKRLGLKNVHGEEWVIPATWEPEGTATARMIAPHEQALHLVSEGWSPSTPPGGVRGEVVYLDDVSAEGVKAAATNVKDRIVLVDSDSMRKHPDQTVGKMFDAIDLLAGEGARALVLGIGATNNAPSMAGLTDFKGTEANIVTANLGMEDTLLLKRLLDKGPVEIEFSFKNRIRKNVTVNNVVAEIPGSEDNGEYVIVGGHLDSWNPGTGAQDNGTGAASVLAVAQAVRAAGLKPRRTMRFILFGGEEEGLIGSLRYAHAHAADAAKCGGDFVTDTGDEAPKGWYTFGRKDEADAVTALKPLLANLDAWSTTDVGRFTFSTDEGPFLVQGVPSFVLWTPLEKYMQLHHKPSDTFDKVDPRDLNLGATVVGVTAYAFANSPTTLKHYTAAEVEDELKQIKSLDEYKDMQAHDLF
;
A
#
# COMPACT_ATOMS: atom_id res chain seq x y z
N MET A 1 20.35 82.05 -4.43
CA MET A 1 21.15 82.25 -5.66
C MET A 1 20.75 81.06 -6.58
N MET A 2 20.03 81.41 -7.64
CA MET A 2 19.44 80.49 -8.66
C MET A 2 20.57 79.82 -9.44
N MET A 3 20.33 78.56 -9.82
CA MET A 3 20.65 78.12 -11.18
C MET A 3 19.92 76.86 -11.58
N ARG A 4 19.41 76.93 -12.78
CA ARG A 4 18.41 76.05 -13.45
C ARG A 4 19.04 74.82 -14.07
N LEU A 5 18.16 73.76 -14.19
CA LEU A 5 18.14 72.57 -15.04
C LEU A 5 18.92 72.59 -16.40
N PRO A 6 19.19 71.37 -17.00
CA PRO A 6 18.19 70.88 -17.97
C PRO A 6 17.85 69.38 -17.93
N LEU A 7 16.62 69.14 -18.34
CA LEU A 7 15.95 67.88 -18.71
C LEU A 7 16.67 67.22 -19.90
N TRP A 8 16.89 65.88 -19.79
CA TRP A 8 17.09 65.01 -20.96
C TRP A 8 16.07 63.93 -20.92
N LEU A 9 15.15 63.96 -21.93
CA LEU A 9 14.27 62.84 -22.27
C LEU A 9 15.11 61.69 -22.82
N MET A 10 15.02 60.51 -22.23
CA MET A 10 15.34 59.25 -22.90
C MET A 10 14.05 58.45 -23.05
N PHE A 11 13.66 58.26 -24.31
CA PHE A 11 12.64 57.31 -24.74
C PHE A 11 13.15 55.86 -24.46
N GLY A 12 12.64 55.20 -23.43
CA GLY A 12 12.81 53.78 -23.23
C GLY A 12 11.73 53.02 -23.96
N VAL A 13 12.12 52.32 -25.00
CA VAL A 13 11.24 51.31 -25.68
C VAL A 13 10.94 50.22 -24.67
N MET A 14 9.72 50.17 -24.15
CA MET A 14 9.23 48.97 -23.44
C MET A 14 9.04 47.85 -24.47
N ALA A 15 9.97 46.92 -24.50
CA ALA A 15 9.72 45.61 -25.09
C ALA A 15 8.71 44.89 -24.18
N ALA A 16 7.47 44.83 -24.59
CA ALA A 16 6.47 43.97 -24.02
C ALA A 16 6.88 42.51 -24.36
N GLY A 17 7.70 41.92 -23.49
CA GLY A 17 7.88 40.47 -23.45
C GLY A 17 6.59 39.86 -22.93
N GLY A 18 5.68 39.53 -23.85
CA GLY A 18 4.56 38.67 -23.50
C GLY A 18 5.12 37.31 -23.03
N ALA A 19 5.13 37.07 -21.75
CA ALA A 19 5.19 35.71 -21.25
C ALA A 19 3.95 35.03 -21.80
N MET A 20 4.12 34.18 -22.82
CA MET A 20 3.12 33.17 -23.13
C MET A 20 3.01 32.34 -21.88
N ALA A 21 1.97 32.54 -21.08
CA ALA A 21 1.54 31.54 -20.12
C ALA A 21 1.26 30.30 -20.96
N VAL A 22 2.12 29.28 -20.83
CA VAL A 22 1.79 27.95 -21.29
C VAL A 22 0.52 27.63 -20.53
N ALA A 23 -0.60 27.53 -21.23
CA ALA A 23 -1.84 27.05 -20.63
C ALA A 23 -1.50 25.67 -20.07
N GLN A 24 -1.42 25.56 -18.76
CA GLN A 24 -1.32 24.28 -18.10
C GLN A 24 -2.56 23.51 -18.53
N ASP A 25 -2.35 22.32 -19.11
CA ASP A 25 -3.41 21.44 -19.59
C ASP A 25 -4.21 20.96 -18.39
N GLN A 26 -5.24 21.73 -18.02
CA GLN A 26 -6.12 21.39 -16.89
C GLN A 26 -7.16 20.36 -17.34
N LEU A 27 -7.48 19.42 -16.47
CA LEU A 27 -8.61 18.52 -16.64
C LEU A 27 -9.87 19.33 -16.93
N THR A 28 -10.50 19.09 -18.09
CA THR A 28 -11.69 19.83 -18.53
C THR A 28 -12.91 18.91 -18.53
N VAL A 29 -13.93 19.28 -17.77
CA VAL A 29 -15.21 18.59 -17.72
C VAL A 29 -16.25 19.38 -18.50
N ASP A 30 -16.52 18.95 -19.72
CA ASP A 30 -17.61 19.53 -20.53
C ASP A 30 -18.99 18.99 -20.10
N ALA A 31 -20.06 19.53 -20.68
CA ALA A 31 -21.43 19.14 -20.32
C ALA A 31 -21.74 17.64 -20.61
N LYS A 32 -21.13 17.06 -21.64
CA LYS A 32 -21.31 15.66 -21.99
C LYS A 32 -20.61 14.77 -20.96
N LEU A 33 -19.34 15.03 -20.71
CA LEU A 33 -18.56 14.30 -19.71
C LEU A 33 -19.22 14.42 -18.34
N ASN A 34 -19.69 15.62 -17.93
CA ASN A 34 -20.39 15.79 -16.67
C ASN A 34 -21.63 14.88 -16.55
N GLN A 35 -22.43 14.74 -17.61
CA GLN A 35 -23.58 13.82 -17.62
C GLN A 35 -23.15 12.36 -17.50
N GLU A 36 -22.05 11.96 -18.13
CA GLU A 36 -21.49 10.62 -18.03
C GLU A 36 -20.99 10.34 -16.60
N LEU A 37 -20.28 11.28 -15.99
CA LEU A 37 -19.80 11.17 -14.60
C LEU A 37 -20.94 11.08 -13.58
N VAL A 38 -22.00 11.88 -13.74
CA VAL A 38 -23.20 11.80 -12.89
C VAL A 38 -23.88 10.42 -13.03
N ARG A 39 -23.98 9.90 -14.27
CA ARG A 39 -24.54 8.57 -14.52
C ARG A 39 -23.70 7.46 -13.89
N LEU A 40 -22.36 7.55 -14.02
CA LEU A 40 -21.44 6.60 -13.42
C LEU A 40 -21.53 6.63 -11.88
N GLY A 41 -21.49 7.83 -11.29
CA GLY A 41 -21.64 7.98 -9.84
C GLY A 41 -22.99 7.46 -9.33
N GLY A 42 -24.08 7.71 -10.08
CA GLY A 42 -25.39 7.15 -9.76
C GLY A 42 -25.40 5.62 -9.81
N GLN A 43 -24.72 5.00 -10.79
CA GLN A 43 -24.61 3.54 -10.91
C GLN A 43 -23.82 2.96 -9.72
N LEU A 44 -22.69 3.57 -9.35
CA LEU A 44 -21.87 3.11 -8.24
C LEU A 44 -22.55 3.27 -6.88
N MET A 45 -23.21 4.40 -6.64
CA MET A 45 -23.89 4.66 -5.37
C MET A 45 -25.18 3.86 -5.16
N LEU A 46 -25.96 3.62 -6.23
CA LEU A 46 -27.31 3.06 -6.11
C LEU A 46 -27.41 1.57 -6.50
N ASP A 47 -26.50 1.09 -7.33
CA ASP A 47 -26.42 -0.30 -7.79
C ASP A 47 -24.97 -0.83 -7.76
N GLY A 48 -24.13 -0.24 -6.93
CA GLY A 48 -22.74 -0.65 -6.75
C GLY A 48 -22.64 -2.08 -6.20
N LYS A 49 -21.63 -2.81 -6.65
CA LYS A 49 -21.40 -4.21 -6.26
C LYS A 49 -20.19 -4.38 -5.35
N ALA A 50 -19.54 -3.28 -4.95
CA ALA A 50 -18.33 -3.36 -4.13
C ALA A 50 -18.54 -4.19 -2.86
N TYR A 51 -19.64 -3.95 -2.13
CA TYR A 51 -19.94 -4.68 -0.91
C TYR A 51 -20.10 -6.20 -1.12
N ALA A 52 -20.78 -6.61 -2.20
CA ALA A 52 -20.93 -8.04 -2.52
C ALA A 52 -19.62 -8.68 -3.01
N TYR A 53 -18.77 -7.92 -3.68
CA TYR A 53 -17.45 -8.40 -4.10
C TYR A 53 -16.51 -8.57 -2.90
N ASP A 54 -16.54 -7.64 -1.96
CA ASP A 54 -15.75 -7.72 -0.75
C ASP A 54 -16.23 -8.85 0.17
N GLU A 55 -17.56 -9.03 0.34
CA GLU A 55 -18.15 -10.19 1.03
C GLU A 55 -17.60 -11.52 0.47
N HIS A 56 -17.56 -11.64 -0.85
CA HIS A 56 -17.05 -12.85 -1.49
C HIS A 56 -15.54 -13.05 -1.22
N LEU A 57 -14.73 -11.98 -1.31
CA LEU A 57 -13.30 -12.07 -1.05
C LEU A 57 -13.02 -12.41 0.42
N ALA A 58 -13.73 -11.77 1.35
CA ALA A 58 -13.48 -11.91 2.77
C ALA A 58 -14.09 -13.17 3.38
N ASP A 59 -15.37 -13.49 3.08
CA ASP A 59 -16.09 -14.55 3.75
C ASP A 59 -16.07 -15.88 2.97
N ASP A 60 -16.16 -15.87 1.62
CA ASP A 60 -16.14 -17.09 0.82
C ASP A 60 -14.72 -17.58 0.51
N ILE A 61 -13.76 -16.67 0.28
CA ILE A 61 -12.36 -17.00 0.00
C ILE A 61 -11.52 -16.94 1.28
N GLY A 62 -11.61 -15.85 2.03
CA GLY A 62 -10.89 -15.62 3.28
C GLY A 62 -9.48 -15.07 3.09
N PRO A 63 -8.59 -15.26 4.09
CA PRO A 63 -7.21 -14.78 4.01
C PRO A 63 -6.51 -15.36 2.79
N ARG A 64 -5.86 -14.50 2.04
CA ARG A 64 -5.41 -14.79 0.67
C ARG A 64 -4.04 -14.22 0.34
N LEU A 65 -3.07 -14.43 1.27
CA LEU A 65 -1.69 -13.98 1.05
C LEU A 65 -1.14 -14.55 -0.26
N THR A 66 -0.36 -13.76 -0.99
CA THR A 66 0.11 -14.10 -2.33
C THR A 66 0.80 -15.46 -2.40
N GLY A 67 0.38 -16.26 -3.37
CA GLY A 67 0.84 -17.62 -3.57
C GLY A 67 0.16 -18.66 -2.67
N SER A 68 -0.74 -18.26 -1.78
CA SER A 68 -1.60 -19.23 -1.05
C SER A 68 -2.67 -19.83 -1.97
N ALA A 69 -3.24 -20.96 -1.55
CA ALA A 69 -4.35 -21.58 -2.29
C ALA A 69 -5.58 -20.67 -2.37
N ASN A 70 -5.80 -19.81 -1.40
CA ASN A 70 -6.89 -18.84 -1.43
C ASN A 70 -6.59 -17.67 -2.38
N TYR A 71 -5.33 -17.23 -2.47
CA TYR A 71 -4.93 -16.26 -3.47
C TYR A 71 -5.19 -16.74 -4.90
N GLU A 72 -4.83 -17.99 -5.21
CA GLU A 72 -5.11 -18.60 -6.51
C GLU A 72 -6.62 -18.65 -6.83
N LYS A 73 -7.48 -18.92 -5.81
CA LYS A 73 -8.94 -18.85 -5.96
C LYS A 73 -9.40 -17.42 -6.24
N ALA A 74 -8.84 -16.42 -5.54
CA ALA A 74 -9.19 -15.01 -5.75
C ALA A 74 -8.80 -14.54 -7.15
N VAL A 75 -7.62 -14.91 -7.65
CA VAL A 75 -7.16 -14.63 -9.02
C VAL A 75 -8.14 -15.23 -10.03
N ALA A 76 -8.44 -16.52 -9.91
CA ALA A 76 -9.35 -17.21 -10.84
C ALA A 76 -10.77 -16.59 -10.82
N TRP A 77 -11.28 -16.27 -9.64
CA TRP A 77 -12.58 -15.63 -9.50
C TRP A 77 -12.61 -14.22 -10.11
N ALA A 78 -11.59 -13.41 -9.87
CA ALA A 78 -11.50 -12.06 -10.41
C ALA A 78 -11.41 -12.06 -11.94
N GLU A 79 -10.62 -12.96 -12.52
CA GLU A 79 -10.58 -13.14 -13.97
C GLU A 79 -11.96 -13.53 -14.54
N ASP A 80 -12.63 -14.48 -13.92
CA ASP A 80 -13.95 -14.93 -14.36
C ASP A 80 -15.00 -13.82 -14.24
N GLU A 81 -14.91 -13.00 -13.18
CA GLU A 81 -15.78 -11.85 -13.00
C GLU A 81 -15.55 -10.78 -14.06
N PHE A 82 -14.29 -10.40 -14.37
CA PHE A 82 -13.98 -9.48 -15.46
C PHE A 82 -14.46 -10.01 -16.83
N LYS A 83 -14.29 -11.31 -17.08
CA LYS A 83 -14.84 -11.98 -18.29
C LYS A 83 -16.36 -11.89 -18.33
N ARG A 84 -17.04 -12.16 -17.21
CA ARG A 84 -18.52 -12.08 -17.08
C ARG A 84 -19.04 -10.66 -17.35
N LEU A 85 -18.30 -9.63 -16.90
CA LEU A 85 -18.60 -8.22 -17.16
C LEU A 85 -18.32 -7.82 -18.62
N GLY A 86 -17.69 -8.68 -19.40
CA GLY A 86 -17.40 -8.47 -20.81
C GLY A 86 -16.19 -7.55 -21.08
N LEU A 87 -15.28 -7.46 -20.11
CA LEU A 87 -14.00 -6.78 -20.31
C LEU A 87 -13.15 -7.52 -21.35
N LYS A 88 -12.17 -6.82 -21.89
CA LYS A 88 -11.23 -7.34 -22.87
C LYS A 88 -9.88 -7.54 -22.22
N ASN A 89 -8.99 -8.25 -22.92
CA ASN A 89 -7.63 -8.52 -22.48
C ASN A 89 -7.55 -9.03 -21.02
N VAL A 90 -8.51 -9.88 -20.63
CA VAL A 90 -8.53 -10.45 -19.27
C VAL A 90 -7.52 -11.59 -19.18
N HIS A 91 -6.52 -11.43 -18.34
CA HIS A 91 -5.46 -12.44 -18.14
C HIS A 91 -4.78 -12.29 -16.78
N GLY A 92 -4.17 -13.38 -16.32
CA GLY A 92 -3.16 -13.34 -15.28
C GLY A 92 -1.82 -12.96 -15.86
N GLU A 93 -1.15 -11.97 -15.28
CA GLU A 93 0.22 -11.61 -15.63
C GLU A 93 1.18 -12.27 -14.66
N GLU A 94 1.90 -13.29 -15.16
CA GLU A 94 2.72 -14.17 -14.33
C GLU A 94 4.03 -13.52 -13.87
N TRP A 95 4.37 -13.73 -12.62
CA TRP A 95 5.67 -13.43 -12.05
C TRP A 95 6.06 -14.48 -10.99
N VAL A 96 7.29 -14.49 -10.54
CA VAL A 96 7.78 -15.48 -9.57
C VAL A 96 8.09 -14.82 -8.25
N ILE A 97 7.43 -15.29 -7.18
CA ILE A 97 7.81 -14.95 -5.83
C ILE A 97 8.89 -15.95 -5.33
N PRO A 98 10.01 -15.48 -4.76
CA PRO A 98 11.09 -16.35 -4.30
C PRO A 98 10.66 -17.36 -3.24
N ALA A 99 9.81 -16.95 -2.31
CA ALA A 99 9.16 -17.83 -1.35
C ALA A 99 7.74 -17.35 -1.05
N THR A 100 6.81 -18.28 -0.85
CA THR A 100 5.50 -18.02 -0.26
C THR A 100 5.52 -18.45 1.20
N TRP A 101 4.65 -17.88 1.99
CA TRP A 101 4.51 -18.23 3.41
C TRP A 101 3.04 -18.41 3.77
N GLU A 102 2.74 -19.44 4.58
CA GLU A 102 1.42 -19.68 5.14
C GLU A 102 1.56 -20.26 6.57
N PRO A 103 0.81 -19.75 7.57
CA PRO A 103 0.80 -20.37 8.89
C PRO A 103 0.09 -21.72 8.86
N GLU A 104 0.62 -22.73 9.56
CA GLU A 104 -0.03 -24.03 9.74
C GLU A 104 -0.50 -24.19 11.19
N GLY A 105 -1.80 -24.00 11.41
CA GLY A 105 -2.41 -24.07 12.73
C GLY A 105 -2.24 -22.78 13.55
N THR A 106 -2.43 -22.90 14.86
CA THR A 106 -2.39 -21.76 15.78
C THR A 106 -1.07 -21.75 16.55
N ALA A 107 -0.44 -20.59 16.65
CA ALA A 107 0.71 -20.40 17.51
C ALA A 107 0.32 -20.57 18.99
N THR A 108 1.25 -21.08 19.80
CA THR A 108 1.11 -21.15 21.26
C THR A 108 2.27 -20.40 21.90
N ALA A 109 1.97 -19.63 22.95
CA ALA A 109 2.99 -18.90 23.68
C ALA A 109 2.62 -18.77 25.15
N ARG A 110 3.62 -18.84 26.04
CA ARG A 110 3.46 -18.58 27.46
C ARG A 110 4.74 -18.05 28.10
N MET A 111 4.59 -17.25 29.11
CA MET A 111 5.64 -16.94 30.05
C MET A 111 5.79 -18.11 31.03
N ILE A 112 7.03 -18.49 31.33
CA ILE A 112 7.38 -19.56 32.25
C ILE A 112 7.84 -18.99 33.59
N ALA A 113 8.63 -17.95 33.55
CA ALA A 113 9.14 -17.25 34.72
C ALA A 113 9.00 -15.74 34.54
N PRO A 114 8.72 -14.99 35.63
CA PRO A 114 8.65 -15.39 37.05
C PRO A 114 7.37 -16.11 37.45
N HIS A 115 6.36 -16.21 36.61
CA HIS A 115 5.12 -16.96 36.83
C HIS A 115 4.53 -17.41 35.50
N GLU A 116 3.73 -18.45 35.49
CA GLU A 116 3.08 -18.95 34.29
C GLU A 116 1.94 -17.99 33.86
N GLN A 117 1.94 -17.61 32.56
CA GLN A 117 0.88 -16.83 31.95
C GLN A 117 0.86 -17.09 30.44
N ALA A 118 -0.34 -17.27 29.86
CA ALA A 118 -0.50 -17.31 28.41
C ALA A 118 -0.14 -15.96 27.79
N LEU A 119 0.47 -16.00 26.61
CA LEU A 119 0.84 -14.83 25.82
C LEU A 119 0.15 -14.88 24.46
N HIS A 120 -0.18 -13.71 23.92
CA HIS A 120 -0.82 -13.55 22.60
C HIS A 120 0.27 -13.31 21.55
N LEU A 121 0.62 -14.36 20.81
CA LEU A 121 1.70 -14.35 19.86
C LEU A 121 1.28 -15.00 18.55
N VAL A 122 1.75 -14.44 17.42
CA VAL A 122 1.66 -15.03 16.09
C VAL A 122 3.05 -15.14 15.47
N SER A 123 3.21 -16.03 14.48
CA SER A 123 4.41 -16.04 13.66
C SER A 123 4.48 -14.77 12.82
N GLU A 124 5.64 -14.21 12.64
CA GLU A 124 5.88 -13.20 11.61
C GLU A 124 5.93 -13.88 10.24
N GLY A 125 5.56 -13.14 9.19
CA GLY A 125 5.67 -13.63 7.82
C GLY A 125 7.11 -14.03 7.47
N TRP A 126 7.27 -15.00 6.62
CA TRP A 126 8.56 -15.58 6.21
C TRP A 126 9.45 -16.10 7.32
N SER A 127 8.99 -16.06 8.56
CA SER A 127 9.68 -16.75 9.66
C SER A 127 9.72 -18.25 9.40
N PRO A 128 10.86 -18.93 9.60
CA PRO A 128 10.89 -20.39 9.64
C PRO A 128 10.00 -20.92 10.77
N SER A 129 9.55 -22.17 10.65
CA SER A 129 8.88 -22.85 11.76
C SER A 129 9.79 -22.92 12.99
N THR A 130 9.21 -22.90 14.19
CA THR A 130 9.97 -23.20 15.39
C THR A 130 10.53 -24.63 15.33
N PRO A 131 11.69 -24.90 15.96
CA PRO A 131 12.20 -26.27 16.08
C PRO A 131 11.18 -27.20 16.74
N PRO A 132 11.30 -28.53 16.57
CA PRO A 132 10.51 -29.48 17.34
C PRO A 132 10.65 -29.24 18.86
N GLY A 133 9.51 -29.03 19.53
CA GLY A 133 9.47 -28.66 20.95
C GLY A 133 9.40 -27.14 21.20
N GLY A 134 9.39 -26.34 20.14
CA GLY A 134 9.26 -24.88 20.25
C GLY A 134 10.57 -24.15 20.52
N VAL A 135 10.46 -22.85 20.74
CA VAL A 135 11.53 -21.97 21.22
C VAL A 135 11.28 -21.67 22.69
N ARG A 136 12.29 -21.90 23.55
CA ARG A 136 12.25 -21.55 24.96
C ARG A 136 13.54 -20.87 25.39
N GLY A 137 13.44 -19.77 26.14
CA GLY A 137 14.63 -19.05 26.61
C GLY A 137 14.32 -17.83 27.43
N GLU A 138 15.39 -17.30 28.02
CA GLU A 138 15.34 -16.00 28.68
C GLU A 138 15.16 -14.87 27.63
N VAL A 139 14.35 -13.90 28.00
CA VAL A 139 14.10 -12.69 27.18
C VAL A 139 15.11 -11.61 27.51
N VAL A 140 15.61 -10.96 26.49
CA VAL A 140 16.37 -9.70 26.60
C VAL A 140 15.68 -8.62 25.78
N TYR A 141 15.46 -7.44 26.37
CA TYR A 141 14.93 -6.29 25.65
C TYR A 141 16.09 -5.55 24.99
N LEU A 142 15.98 -5.34 23.69
CA LEU A 142 16.94 -4.58 22.90
C LEU A 142 16.33 -3.20 22.59
N ASP A 143 16.94 -2.17 23.16
CA ASP A 143 16.49 -0.79 23.08
C ASP A 143 16.96 -0.08 21.80
N ASP A 144 18.04 -0.55 21.19
CA ASP A 144 18.67 -0.01 20.00
C ASP A 144 18.87 -1.12 18.95
N VAL A 145 18.10 -1.03 17.88
CA VAL A 145 18.13 -1.97 16.74
C VAL A 145 19.05 -1.50 15.60
N SER A 146 19.82 -0.43 15.78
CA SER A 146 20.88 -0.09 14.84
C SER A 146 21.96 -1.17 14.77
N ALA A 147 22.74 -1.17 13.69
CA ALA A 147 23.86 -2.11 13.53
C ALA A 147 24.87 -2.00 14.68
N GLU A 148 25.10 -0.77 15.19
CA GLU A 148 25.94 -0.51 16.34
C GLU A 148 25.32 -1.04 17.65
N GLY A 149 24.00 -0.82 17.83
CA GLY A 149 23.27 -1.29 19.00
C GLY A 149 23.27 -2.82 19.10
N VAL A 150 22.96 -3.50 17.98
CA VAL A 150 23.00 -4.97 17.90
C VAL A 150 24.40 -5.52 18.24
N LYS A 151 25.46 -4.94 17.64
CA LYS A 151 26.85 -5.35 17.92
C LYS A 151 27.25 -5.10 19.37
N ALA A 152 26.84 -3.96 19.94
CA ALA A 152 27.10 -3.67 21.35
C ALA A 152 26.40 -4.66 22.30
N ALA A 153 25.24 -5.16 21.91
CA ALA A 153 24.45 -6.12 22.66
C ALA A 153 24.83 -7.59 22.40
N ALA A 154 25.80 -7.90 21.52
CA ALA A 154 26.12 -9.24 21.03
C ALA A 154 26.20 -10.32 22.15
N THR A 155 26.90 -10.00 23.24
CA THR A 155 27.02 -10.95 24.39
C THR A 155 25.68 -11.17 25.09
N ASN A 156 24.78 -10.17 25.08
CA ASN A 156 23.50 -10.24 25.77
C ASN A 156 22.44 -10.96 24.93
N VAL A 157 22.50 -10.86 23.60
CA VAL A 157 21.51 -11.45 22.70
C VAL A 157 21.79 -12.94 22.39
N LYS A 158 23.04 -13.38 22.55
CA LYS A 158 23.42 -14.74 22.23
C LYS A 158 22.63 -15.76 23.07
N ASP A 159 22.07 -16.77 22.39
CA ASP A 159 21.24 -17.84 22.97
C ASP A 159 19.97 -17.36 23.69
N ARG A 160 19.56 -16.10 23.47
CA ARG A 160 18.37 -15.48 24.08
C ARG A 160 17.28 -15.18 23.09
N ILE A 161 16.07 -14.96 23.60
CA ILE A 161 14.94 -14.44 22.86
C ILE A 161 15.03 -12.91 22.96
N VAL A 162 15.20 -12.25 21.81
CA VAL A 162 15.32 -10.78 21.75
C VAL A 162 13.92 -10.18 21.58
N LEU A 163 13.53 -9.31 22.49
CA LEU A 163 12.30 -8.52 22.42
C LEU A 163 12.66 -7.11 21.96
N VAL A 164 12.00 -6.65 20.90
CA VAL A 164 12.03 -5.24 20.44
C VAL A 164 10.59 -4.73 20.34
N ASP A 165 10.40 -3.45 20.46
CA ASP A 165 9.10 -2.83 20.32
C ASP A 165 9.14 -1.55 19.45
N SER A 166 8.00 -0.93 19.26
CA SER A 166 7.90 0.30 18.47
C SER A 166 8.76 1.44 19.01
N ASP A 167 9.09 1.45 20.31
CA ASP A 167 9.97 2.48 20.88
C ASP A 167 11.43 2.24 20.48
N SER A 168 11.89 0.98 20.51
CA SER A 168 13.21 0.58 20.01
C SER A 168 13.40 0.99 18.55
N MET A 169 12.36 0.76 17.73
CA MET A 169 12.39 1.08 16.30
C MET A 169 12.41 2.59 16.02
N ARG A 170 11.72 3.40 16.85
CA ARG A 170 11.60 4.85 16.66
C ARG A 170 12.73 5.68 17.24
N LYS A 171 13.62 5.11 18.04
CA LYS A 171 14.71 5.85 18.66
C LYS A 171 15.72 6.44 17.68
N HIS A 172 15.85 5.83 16.53
CA HIS A 172 16.72 6.27 15.47
C HIS A 172 15.90 6.94 14.37
N PRO A 173 15.97 8.27 14.21
CA PRO A 173 15.18 9.00 13.21
C PRO A 173 15.56 8.66 11.76
N ASP A 174 16.70 8.01 11.56
CA ASP A 174 17.19 7.49 10.29
C ASP A 174 16.90 5.98 10.11
N GLN A 175 16.10 5.38 11.01
CA GLN A 175 15.69 3.98 10.89
C GLN A 175 14.69 3.85 9.76
N THR A 176 15.04 3.07 8.76
CA THR A 176 14.19 2.68 7.62
C THR A 176 13.78 1.23 7.75
N VAL A 177 12.82 0.79 6.94
CA VAL A 177 12.38 -0.62 6.92
C VAL A 177 13.53 -1.55 6.51
N GLY A 178 14.34 -1.15 5.51
CA GLY A 178 15.51 -1.93 5.11
C GLY A 178 16.54 -2.10 6.22
N LYS A 179 16.84 -1.05 6.99
CA LYS A 179 17.73 -1.15 8.16
C LYS A 179 17.17 -2.05 9.26
N MET A 180 15.84 -2.16 9.37
CA MET A 180 15.23 -3.12 10.28
C MET A 180 15.46 -4.55 9.81
N PHE A 181 15.40 -4.83 8.51
CA PHE A 181 15.76 -6.13 7.95
C PHE A 181 17.23 -6.47 8.19
N ASP A 182 18.13 -5.51 8.00
CA ASP A 182 19.56 -5.68 8.34
C ASP A 182 19.74 -6.05 9.82
N ALA A 183 18.97 -5.43 10.73
CA ALA A 183 19.02 -5.77 12.16
C ALA A 183 18.59 -7.20 12.45
N ILE A 184 17.60 -7.75 11.73
CA ILE A 184 17.16 -9.13 11.85
C ILE A 184 18.30 -10.09 11.49
N ASP A 185 18.98 -9.83 10.38
CA ASP A 185 20.12 -10.63 9.92
C ASP A 185 21.31 -10.53 10.88
N LEU A 186 21.58 -9.34 11.40
CA LEU A 186 22.62 -9.15 12.41
C LEU A 186 22.33 -9.92 13.69
N LEU A 187 21.09 -9.88 14.20
CA LEU A 187 20.69 -10.65 15.39
C LEU A 187 20.85 -12.16 15.18
N ALA A 188 20.50 -12.65 14.00
CA ALA A 188 20.75 -14.04 13.61
C ALA A 188 22.26 -14.35 13.63
N GLY A 189 23.09 -13.46 13.08
CA GLY A 189 24.55 -13.58 13.06
C GLY A 189 25.20 -13.55 14.45
N GLU A 190 24.67 -12.77 15.38
CA GLU A 190 25.13 -12.73 16.78
C GLU A 190 24.60 -13.90 17.63
N GLY A 191 23.83 -14.80 17.03
CA GLY A 191 23.37 -16.05 17.65
C GLY A 191 22.17 -15.86 18.58
N ALA A 192 21.32 -14.88 18.33
CA ALA A 192 20.02 -14.78 19.00
C ALA A 192 19.18 -16.04 18.69
N ARG A 193 18.40 -16.51 19.66
CA ARG A 193 17.59 -17.71 19.51
C ARG A 193 16.31 -17.45 18.72
N ALA A 194 15.71 -16.32 18.93
CA ALA A 194 14.55 -15.83 18.22
C ALA A 194 14.41 -14.32 18.41
N LEU A 195 13.66 -13.69 17.50
CA LEU A 195 13.23 -12.30 17.60
C LEU A 195 11.73 -12.25 17.89
N VAL A 196 11.31 -11.44 18.85
CA VAL A 196 9.91 -11.16 19.17
C VAL A 196 9.67 -9.66 19.00
N LEU A 197 8.77 -9.33 18.09
CA LEU A 197 8.36 -7.96 17.78
C LEU A 197 7.15 -7.60 18.65
N GLY A 198 7.28 -6.58 19.47
CA GLY A 198 6.19 -6.04 20.29
C GLY A 198 5.50 -4.87 19.59
N ILE A 199 5.00 -5.10 18.39
CA ILE A 199 4.38 -4.06 17.54
C ILE A 199 2.87 -4.21 17.39
N GLY A 200 2.25 -5.09 18.17
CA GLY A 200 0.81 -5.30 18.16
C GLY A 200 -0.02 -4.08 18.58
N ALA A 201 -1.32 -4.19 18.40
CA ALA A 201 -2.29 -3.20 18.85
C ALA A 201 -2.77 -3.48 20.28
N THR A 202 -3.54 -2.54 20.82
CA THR A 202 -4.29 -2.72 22.08
C THR A 202 -5.17 -3.97 22.04
N ASN A 203 -5.60 -4.44 23.21
CA ASN A 203 -6.35 -5.68 23.41
C ASN A 203 -5.53 -6.95 23.05
N ASN A 204 -4.23 -6.90 23.19
CA ASN A 204 -3.31 -8.00 22.87
C ASN A 204 -3.52 -8.59 21.46
N ALA A 205 -3.95 -7.76 20.51
CA ALA A 205 -4.05 -8.15 19.11
C ALA A 205 -2.65 -8.06 18.47
N PRO A 206 -1.92 -9.19 18.27
CA PRO A 206 -0.67 -9.13 17.55
C PRO A 206 -0.95 -8.75 16.11
N SER A 207 -0.12 -7.87 15.54
CA SER A 207 -0.18 -7.51 14.14
C SER A 207 0.59 -8.54 13.32
N MET A 208 0.05 -8.96 12.19
CA MET A 208 0.79 -9.71 11.21
C MET A 208 1.37 -8.68 10.25
N ALA A 209 2.64 -8.46 10.31
CA ALA A 209 3.28 -7.54 9.38
C ALA A 209 4.55 -8.22 8.86
N GLY A 210 4.52 -8.61 7.73
CA GLY A 210 5.56 -8.60 6.99
C GLY A 210 6.67 -9.51 6.77
N LEU A 211 7.41 -8.94 5.99
CA LEU A 211 8.64 -9.45 5.45
C LEU A 211 9.79 -9.31 6.44
N THR A 212 10.75 -10.19 6.25
CA THR A 212 12.09 -10.05 6.80
C THR A 212 13.06 -9.48 5.78
N ASP A 213 12.60 -9.29 4.55
CA ASP A 213 13.26 -8.56 3.47
C ASP A 213 12.23 -8.16 2.39
N PHE A 214 12.61 -7.27 1.45
CA PHE A 214 11.76 -6.90 0.30
C PHE A 214 11.77 -7.94 -0.83
N LYS A 215 12.39 -9.08 -0.65
CA LYS A 215 12.58 -10.11 -1.69
C LYS A 215 11.65 -11.29 -1.52
N GLY A 216 10.90 -11.35 -0.41
CA GLY A 216 10.08 -12.51 -0.06
C GLY A 216 10.93 -13.76 0.15
N THR A 217 12.03 -13.65 0.90
CA THR A 217 12.86 -14.79 1.24
C THR A 217 12.66 -15.24 2.70
N GLU A 218 12.92 -16.51 2.96
CA GLU A 218 12.81 -17.07 4.31
C GLU A 218 13.81 -16.43 5.26
N ALA A 219 13.35 -15.95 6.43
CA ALA A 219 14.20 -15.34 7.44
C ALA A 219 15.24 -16.30 8.01
N ASN A 220 16.39 -15.75 8.40
CA ASN A 220 17.48 -16.51 9.00
C ASN A 220 17.28 -16.82 10.49
N ILE A 221 16.23 -16.28 11.10
CA ILE A 221 15.91 -16.44 12.52
C ILE A 221 14.39 -16.60 12.70
N VAL A 222 13.98 -17.39 13.69
CA VAL A 222 12.58 -17.49 14.09
C VAL A 222 12.10 -16.12 14.59
N THR A 223 11.08 -15.57 13.94
CA THR A 223 10.53 -14.25 14.25
C THR A 223 9.03 -14.35 14.54
N ALA A 224 8.58 -13.68 15.58
CA ALA A 224 7.19 -13.67 16.01
C ALA A 224 6.74 -12.28 16.42
N ASN A 225 5.43 -12.03 16.39
CA ASN A 225 4.82 -10.80 16.86
C ASN A 225 4.02 -11.05 18.15
N LEU A 226 4.18 -10.18 19.14
CA LEU A 226 3.57 -10.26 20.46
C LEU A 226 2.59 -9.10 20.67
N GLY A 227 1.45 -9.37 21.29
CA GLY A 227 0.48 -8.36 21.65
C GLY A 227 1.06 -7.25 22.53
N MET A 228 0.50 -6.04 22.41
CA MET A 228 1.06 -4.84 23.07
C MET A 228 1.08 -4.95 24.59
N GLU A 229 -0.01 -5.41 25.21
CA GLU A 229 -0.11 -5.49 26.67
C GLU A 229 0.86 -6.56 27.23
N ASP A 230 1.03 -7.67 26.52
CA ASP A 230 2.00 -8.69 26.87
C ASP A 230 3.44 -8.17 26.71
N THR A 231 3.74 -7.42 25.66
CA THR A 231 5.03 -6.74 25.47
C THR A 231 5.34 -5.81 26.64
N LEU A 232 4.40 -4.94 27.00
CA LEU A 232 4.55 -4.02 28.12
C LEU A 232 4.66 -4.75 29.46
N LEU A 233 4.02 -5.91 29.62
CA LEU A 233 4.17 -6.75 30.80
C LEU A 233 5.59 -7.32 30.89
N LEU A 234 6.09 -7.92 29.81
CA LEU A 234 7.45 -8.48 29.77
C LEU A 234 8.50 -7.42 30.09
N LYS A 235 8.38 -6.20 29.52
CA LYS A 235 9.29 -5.08 29.80
C LYS A 235 9.32 -4.74 31.31
N ARG A 236 8.15 -4.59 31.94
CA ARG A 236 8.08 -4.29 33.38
C ARG A 236 8.60 -5.42 34.28
N LEU A 237 8.53 -6.67 33.82
CA LEU A 237 9.08 -7.79 34.55
C LEU A 237 10.61 -7.89 34.38
N LEU A 238 11.13 -7.58 33.19
CA LEU A 238 12.58 -7.52 32.93
C LEU A 238 13.29 -6.49 33.84
N ASP A 239 12.63 -5.38 34.18
CA ASP A 239 13.15 -4.40 35.15
C ASP A 239 13.30 -5.00 36.58
N LYS A 240 12.63 -6.10 36.86
CA LYS A 240 12.61 -6.73 38.20
C LYS A 240 13.47 -8.02 38.30
N GLY A 241 13.78 -8.61 37.17
CA GLY A 241 14.57 -9.82 37.11
C GLY A 241 14.39 -10.63 35.83
N PRO A 242 14.99 -11.82 35.74
CA PRO A 242 14.91 -12.64 34.53
C PRO A 242 13.46 -13.03 34.17
N VAL A 243 13.17 -13.02 32.88
CA VAL A 243 11.90 -13.47 32.30
C VAL A 243 12.20 -14.58 31.30
N GLU A 244 11.49 -15.69 31.43
CA GLU A 244 11.59 -16.84 30.51
C GLU A 244 10.25 -17.03 29.81
N ILE A 245 10.28 -17.19 28.48
CA ILE A 245 9.09 -17.50 27.66
C ILE A 245 9.34 -18.76 26.84
N GLU A 246 8.25 -19.40 26.44
CA GLU A 246 8.27 -20.43 25.41
C GLU A 246 7.14 -20.16 24.39
N PHE A 247 7.40 -20.49 23.13
CA PHE A 247 6.40 -20.42 22.08
C PHE A 247 6.66 -21.45 20.97
N SER A 248 5.61 -21.79 20.24
CA SER A 248 5.67 -22.72 19.13
C SER A 248 4.66 -22.35 18.05
N PHE A 249 5.11 -22.41 16.80
CA PHE A 249 4.27 -22.29 15.61
C PHE A 249 4.88 -23.07 14.46
N LYS A 250 4.08 -23.31 13.45
CA LYS A 250 4.47 -24.00 12.24
C LYS A 250 4.06 -23.19 11.03
N ASN A 251 4.98 -23.08 10.06
CA ASN A 251 4.78 -22.38 8.81
C ASN A 251 5.08 -23.31 7.64
N ARG A 252 4.39 -23.08 6.51
CA ARG A 252 4.70 -23.73 5.25
C ARG A 252 5.29 -22.71 4.30
N ILE A 253 6.51 -22.98 3.86
CA ILE A 253 7.23 -22.15 2.91
C ILE A 253 7.42 -22.95 1.62
N ARG A 254 7.03 -22.38 0.48
CA ARG A 254 7.28 -22.94 -0.85
C ARG A 254 8.14 -21.96 -1.63
N LYS A 255 9.16 -22.46 -2.35
CA LYS A 255 10.14 -21.62 -3.07
C LYS A 255 9.83 -21.56 -4.55
N ASN A 256 10.14 -20.40 -5.17
CA ASN A 256 9.99 -20.14 -6.60
C ASN A 256 8.57 -20.46 -7.11
N VAL A 257 7.58 -19.84 -6.50
CA VAL A 257 6.17 -20.04 -6.87
C VAL A 257 5.76 -19.01 -7.92
N THR A 258 5.17 -19.47 -9.03
CA THR A 258 4.55 -18.58 -10.02
C THR A 258 3.21 -18.10 -9.47
N VAL A 259 2.99 -16.79 -9.53
CA VAL A 259 1.79 -16.09 -9.10
C VAL A 259 1.39 -15.07 -10.16
N ASN A 260 0.21 -14.47 -10.04
CA ASN A 260 -0.33 -13.59 -11.08
C ASN A 260 -0.85 -12.27 -10.49
N ASN A 261 -0.60 -11.16 -11.18
CA ASN A 261 -1.51 -10.03 -11.14
C ASN A 261 -2.69 -10.30 -12.08
N VAL A 262 -3.89 -9.79 -11.77
CA VAL A 262 -5.02 -9.90 -12.68
C VAL A 262 -5.20 -8.60 -13.45
N VAL A 263 -5.19 -8.67 -14.78
CA VAL A 263 -5.31 -7.51 -15.67
C VAL A 263 -6.56 -7.65 -16.52
N ALA A 264 -7.31 -6.56 -16.67
CA ALA A 264 -8.48 -6.50 -17.54
C ALA A 264 -8.65 -5.08 -18.11
N GLU A 265 -9.32 -4.95 -19.26
CA GLU A 265 -9.45 -3.65 -19.94
C GLU A 265 -10.88 -3.37 -20.43
N ILE A 266 -11.28 -2.12 -20.32
CA ILE A 266 -12.34 -1.51 -21.12
C ILE A 266 -11.63 -0.67 -22.18
N PRO A 267 -11.59 -1.12 -23.46
CA PRO A 267 -10.88 -0.42 -24.52
C PRO A 267 -11.40 1.01 -24.74
N GLY A 268 -10.48 1.92 -24.95
CA GLY A 268 -10.77 3.29 -25.33
C GLY A 268 -11.39 3.40 -26.72
N SER A 269 -12.04 4.54 -27.00
CA SER A 269 -12.54 4.88 -28.33
C SER A 269 -11.44 5.40 -29.26
N GLU A 270 -10.30 5.80 -28.72
CA GLU A 270 -9.09 6.21 -29.46
C GLU A 270 -8.05 5.10 -29.42
N ASP A 271 -7.60 4.69 -30.59
CA ASP A 271 -6.58 3.63 -30.75
C ASP A 271 -5.17 4.28 -30.84
N ASN A 272 -4.79 4.96 -29.75
CA ASN A 272 -3.48 5.62 -29.63
C ASN A 272 -2.57 4.95 -28.59
N GLY A 273 -3.07 3.89 -27.96
CA GLY A 273 -2.37 3.13 -26.93
C GLY A 273 -2.34 3.82 -25.56
N GLU A 274 -2.99 4.97 -25.39
CA GLU A 274 -3.10 5.64 -24.09
C GLU A 274 -4.08 4.91 -23.16
N TYR A 275 -3.77 4.91 -21.87
CA TYR A 275 -4.59 4.25 -20.86
C TYR A 275 -4.55 4.99 -19.53
N VAL A 276 -5.47 4.64 -18.64
CA VAL A 276 -5.43 4.94 -17.20
C VAL A 276 -5.53 3.64 -16.42
N ILE A 277 -4.92 3.58 -15.25
CA ILE A 277 -4.99 2.42 -14.34
C ILE A 277 -6.00 2.70 -13.24
N VAL A 278 -6.78 1.69 -12.88
CA VAL A 278 -7.56 1.60 -11.64
C VAL A 278 -7.07 0.34 -10.95
N GLY A 279 -6.37 0.50 -9.83
CA GLY A 279 -5.63 -0.55 -9.17
C GLY A 279 -5.91 -0.70 -7.68
N GLY A 280 -5.58 -1.85 -7.16
CA GLY A 280 -5.57 -2.20 -5.75
C GLY A 280 -5.07 -3.63 -5.60
N HIS A 281 -4.52 -3.98 -4.44
CA HIS A 281 -4.02 -5.33 -4.27
C HIS A 281 -5.13 -6.34 -3.93
N LEU A 282 -4.89 -7.58 -4.31
CA LEU A 282 -5.81 -8.69 -4.14
C LEU A 282 -5.48 -9.53 -2.92
N ASP A 283 -4.23 -9.59 -2.56
CA ASP A 283 -3.74 -10.37 -1.42
C ASP A 283 -4.13 -9.75 -0.08
N SER A 284 -3.95 -10.50 0.98
CA SER A 284 -4.24 -10.06 2.36
C SER A 284 -3.58 -10.98 3.38
N TRP A 285 -3.27 -10.45 4.56
CA TRP A 285 -2.68 -11.20 5.67
C TRP A 285 -3.65 -12.19 6.34
N ASN A 286 -3.07 -13.22 6.93
CA ASN A 286 -3.68 -14.06 7.97
C ASN A 286 -3.44 -13.43 9.35
N PRO A 287 -4.28 -13.65 10.38
CA PRO A 287 -5.47 -14.49 10.39
C PRO A 287 -6.79 -13.73 10.14
N GLY A 288 -6.74 -12.44 9.84
CA GLY A 288 -7.90 -11.68 9.36
C GLY A 288 -8.39 -12.23 8.01
N THR A 289 -9.54 -11.78 7.54
CA THR A 289 -10.02 -12.16 6.21
C THR A 289 -9.68 -11.13 5.14
N GLY A 290 -8.97 -10.05 5.53
CA GLY A 290 -8.54 -9.00 4.61
C GLY A 290 -9.72 -8.27 3.96
N ALA A 291 -10.73 -7.93 4.76
CA ALA A 291 -11.89 -7.20 4.26
C ALA A 291 -11.53 -5.73 4.03
N GLN A 292 -10.90 -5.08 5.04
CA GLN A 292 -10.47 -3.70 4.92
C GLN A 292 -9.16 -3.57 4.14
N ASP A 293 -8.24 -4.54 4.34
CA ASP A 293 -6.92 -4.59 3.77
C ASP A 293 -6.72 -5.87 2.94
N ASN A 294 -6.89 -5.85 1.61
CA ASN A 294 -7.46 -4.77 0.80
C ASN A 294 -8.68 -5.30 0.00
N GLY A 295 -9.58 -6.03 0.67
CA GLY A 295 -10.85 -6.47 0.07
C GLY A 295 -11.67 -5.30 -0.46
N THR A 296 -11.72 -4.18 0.31
CA THR A 296 -12.42 -2.95 -0.10
C THR A 296 -11.84 -2.35 -1.37
N GLY A 297 -10.51 -2.34 -1.52
CA GLY A 297 -9.84 -1.82 -2.71
C GLY A 297 -10.07 -2.71 -3.93
N ALA A 298 -9.80 -4.01 -3.81
CA ALA A 298 -10.04 -4.98 -4.88
C ALA A 298 -11.51 -4.97 -5.33
N ALA A 299 -12.46 -4.91 -4.39
CA ALA A 299 -13.87 -4.80 -4.66
C ALA A 299 -14.24 -3.49 -5.37
N SER A 300 -13.59 -2.37 -5.00
CA SER A 300 -13.78 -1.08 -5.67
C SER A 300 -13.33 -1.11 -7.13
N VAL A 301 -12.18 -1.73 -7.43
CA VAL A 301 -11.67 -1.93 -8.80
C VAL A 301 -12.69 -2.69 -9.65
N LEU A 302 -13.21 -3.80 -9.15
CA LEU A 302 -14.25 -4.61 -9.81
C LEU A 302 -15.56 -3.83 -9.98
N ALA A 303 -15.99 -3.09 -8.96
CA ALA A 303 -17.21 -2.30 -8.99
C ALA A 303 -17.15 -1.15 -9.99
N VAL A 304 -16.01 -0.48 -10.12
CA VAL A 304 -15.80 0.56 -11.15
C VAL A 304 -15.91 -0.05 -12.55
N ALA A 305 -15.26 -1.18 -12.80
CA ALA A 305 -15.36 -1.89 -14.08
C ALA A 305 -16.82 -2.28 -14.40
N GLN A 306 -17.53 -2.85 -13.42
CA GLN A 306 -18.95 -3.20 -13.56
C GLN A 306 -19.81 -1.98 -13.88
N ALA A 307 -19.64 -0.89 -13.15
CA ALA A 307 -20.46 0.31 -13.29
C ALA A 307 -20.25 1.01 -14.64
N VAL A 308 -19.00 1.12 -15.14
CA VAL A 308 -18.71 1.67 -16.48
C VAL A 308 -19.41 0.82 -17.56
N ARG A 309 -19.37 -0.51 -17.43
CA ARG A 309 -20.06 -1.42 -18.37
C ARG A 309 -21.58 -1.30 -18.27
N ALA A 310 -22.15 -1.32 -17.06
CA ALA A 310 -23.59 -1.24 -16.82
C ALA A 310 -24.17 0.12 -17.28
N ALA A 311 -23.46 1.19 -17.07
CA ALA A 311 -23.83 2.50 -17.57
C ALA A 311 -23.67 2.66 -19.10
N GLY A 312 -23.12 1.67 -19.80
CA GLY A 312 -22.89 1.73 -21.25
C GLY A 312 -21.92 2.82 -21.66
N LEU A 313 -20.97 3.17 -20.79
CA LEU A 313 -19.98 4.22 -21.02
C LEU A 313 -18.83 3.68 -21.88
N LYS A 314 -18.27 4.58 -22.67
CA LYS A 314 -17.11 4.31 -23.54
C LYS A 314 -16.05 5.36 -23.25
N PRO A 315 -14.97 5.01 -22.56
CA PRO A 315 -13.89 5.95 -22.28
C PRO A 315 -13.16 6.33 -23.57
N ARG A 316 -12.51 7.49 -23.58
CA ARG A 316 -11.66 7.93 -24.70
C ARG A 316 -10.36 7.13 -24.73
N ARG A 317 -9.67 7.01 -23.57
CA ARG A 317 -8.50 6.15 -23.34
C ARG A 317 -8.94 4.80 -22.76
N THR A 318 -8.13 3.79 -22.95
CA THR A 318 -8.35 2.50 -22.31
C THR A 318 -8.36 2.67 -20.79
N MET A 319 -9.35 2.12 -20.11
CA MET A 319 -9.31 1.92 -18.66
C MET A 319 -8.79 0.50 -18.39
N ARG A 320 -7.65 0.42 -17.73
CA ARG A 320 -7.00 -0.82 -17.33
C ARG A 320 -7.25 -1.05 -15.85
N PHE A 321 -7.80 -2.19 -15.51
CA PHE A 321 -8.12 -2.61 -14.15
C PHE A 321 -7.08 -3.65 -13.74
N ILE A 322 -6.41 -3.41 -12.63
CA ILE A 322 -5.36 -4.31 -12.15
C ILE A 322 -5.61 -4.65 -10.69
N LEU A 323 -5.61 -5.95 -10.41
CA LEU A 323 -5.56 -6.47 -9.06
C LEU A 323 -4.17 -7.04 -8.84
N PHE A 324 -3.38 -6.34 -8.02
CA PHE A 324 -1.99 -6.71 -7.79
C PHE A 324 -1.88 -7.84 -6.77
N GLY A 325 -0.84 -8.62 -6.87
CA GLY A 325 -0.42 -9.55 -5.83
C GLY A 325 0.93 -9.14 -5.30
N GLY A 326 1.27 -9.61 -4.10
CA GLY A 326 2.56 -9.33 -3.51
C GLY A 326 2.71 -7.89 -3.02
N GLU A 327 1.62 -7.20 -2.78
CA GLU A 327 1.64 -5.89 -2.12
C GLU A 327 2.10 -6.07 -0.69
N GLU A 328 1.46 -6.97 0.04
CA GLU A 328 1.73 -7.35 1.43
C GLU A 328 3.16 -7.87 1.65
N GLU A 329 3.78 -8.33 0.59
CA GLU A 329 5.18 -8.79 0.55
C GLU A 329 6.17 -7.69 0.12
N GLY A 330 5.74 -6.44 0.01
CA GLY A 330 6.57 -5.29 -0.35
C GLY A 330 6.44 -4.88 -1.81
N LEU A 331 5.22 -4.73 -2.31
CA LEU A 331 4.88 -4.21 -3.64
C LEU A 331 5.43 -5.05 -4.80
N ILE A 332 5.71 -6.34 -4.58
CA ILE A 332 6.46 -7.15 -5.56
C ILE A 332 5.72 -7.25 -6.90
N GLY A 333 4.39 -7.44 -6.87
CA GLY A 333 3.60 -7.60 -8.09
C GLY A 333 3.45 -6.32 -8.90
N SER A 334 3.21 -5.20 -8.26
CA SER A 334 3.15 -3.89 -8.94
C SER A 334 4.51 -3.46 -9.48
N LEU A 335 5.62 -3.73 -8.75
CA LEU A 335 6.98 -3.55 -9.24
C LEU A 335 7.26 -4.36 -10.50
N ARG A 336 6.93 -5.66 -10.48
CA ARG A 336 7.12 -6.54 -11.66
C ARG A 336 6.31 -6.04 -12.84
N TYR A 337 5.05 -5.63 -12.59
CA TYR A 337 4.19 -5.05 -13.61
C TYR A 337 4.78 -3.77 -14.18
N ALA A 338 5.13 -2.80 -13.34
CA ALA A 338 5.66 -1.51 -13.77
C ALA A 338 6.97 -1.67 -14.57
N HIS A 339 7.86 -2.58 -14.16
CA HIS A 339 9.09 -2.88 -14.91
C HIS A 339 8.81 -3.53 -16.28
N ALA A 340 7.88 -4.50 -16.33
CA ALA A 340 7.52 -5.16 -17.59
C ALA A 340 6.90 -4.18 -18.61
N HIS A 341 6.18 -3.15 -18.10
CA HIS A 341 5.49 -2.15 -18.92
C HIS A 341 6.17 -0.78 -18.97
N ALA A 342 7.42 -0.66 -18.51
CA ALA A 342 8.15 0.61 -18.46
C ALA A 342 8.22 1.34 -19.82
N ALA A 343 8.27 0.60 -20.93
CA ALA A 343 8.28 1.19 -22.27
C ALA A 343 6.96 1.91 -22.64
N ASP A 344 5.86 1.54 -22.00
CA ASP A 344 4.53 2.11 -22.21
C ASP A 344 4.10 3.07 -21.08
N ALA A 345 4.91 3.24 -20.04
CA ALA A 345 4.60 4.11 -18.91
C ALA A 345 4.21 5.53 -19.35
N ALA A 346 4.91 6.08 -20.34
CA ALA A 346 4.60 7.41 -20.92
C ALA A 346 3.21 7.53 -21.57
N LYS A 347 2.47 6.43 -21.76
CA LYS A 347 1.09 6.41 -22.26
C LYS A 347 0.05 6.33 -21.14
N CYS A 348 0.48 6.11 -19.89
CA CYS A 348 -0.40 6.08 -18.74
C CYS A 348 -0.82 7.50 -18.34
N GLY A 349 -2.08 7.84 -18.51
CA GLY A 349 -2.62 9.16 -18.18
C GLY A 349 -2.90 9.38 -16.69
N GLY A 350 -2.73 8.35 -15.89
CA GLY A 350 -2.87 8.37 -14.43
C GLY A 350 -3.09 6.98 -13.86
N ASP A 351 -2.56 6.76 -12.67
CA ASP A 351 -2.72 5.56 -11.87
C ASP A 351 -3.53 5.90 -10.62
N PHE A 352 -4.64 5.19 -10.40
CA PHE A 352 -5.60 5.43 -9.32
C PHE A 352 -5.69 4.19 -8.44
N VAL A 353 -4.97 4.23 -7.30
CA VAL A 353 -4.91 3.13 -6.35
C VAL A 353 -5.85 3.35 -5.17
N THR A 354 -6.44 2.28 -4.69
CA THR A 354 -7.28 2.26 -3.48
C THR A 354 -6.81 1.17 -2.53
N ASP A 355 -6.32 1.62 -1.37
CA ASP A 355 -5.78 0.79 -0.30
C ASP A 355 -5.83 1.56 1.02
N THR A 356 -7.02 1.99 1.41
CA THR A 356 -7.21 2.83 2.60
C THR A 356 -8.49 2.48 3.37
N GLY A 357 -8.99 1.24 3.16
CA GLY A 357 -10.22 0.76 3.76
C GLY A 357 -11.47 1.45 3.21
N ASP A 358 -12.57 1.30 3.94
CA ASP A 358 -13.90 1.78 3.53
C ASP A 358 -14.33 3.09 4.18
N GLU A 359 -13.50 3.77 4.98
CA GLU A 359 -13.90 5.04 5.57
C GLU A 359 -14.23 6.07 4.49
N ALA A 360 -15.25 6.90 4.75
CA ALA A 360 -15.71 7.90 3.78
C ALA A 360 -14.55 8.76 3.26
N PRO A 361 -14.26 8.73 1.95
CA PRO A 361 -13.08 9.40 1.38
C PRO A 361 -13.17 10.91 1.54
N LYS A 362 -12.02 11.56 1.60
CA LYS A 362 -11.86 13.03 1.60
C LYS A 362 -11.33 13.57 0.27
N GLY A 363 -10.79 12.70 -0.54
CA GLY A 363 -10.19 13.04 -1.83
C GLY A 363 -9.00 12.16 -2.18
N TRP A 364 -7.86 12.77 -2.47
CA TRP A 364 -6.70 12.07 -3.02
C TRP A 364 -5.39 12.50 -2.38
N TYR A 365 -4.48 11.54 -2.17
CA TYR A 365 -3.06 11.82 -2.04
C TYR A 365 -2.51 12.18 -3.42
N THR A 366 -1.73 13.26 -3.51
CA THR A 366 -1.14 13.78 -4.75
C THR A 366 0.37 13.97 -4.65
N PHE A 367 0.97 13.46 -3.60
CA PHE A 367 2.42 13.34 -3.37
C PHE A 367 3.24 14.60 -3.64
N GLY A 368 2.65 15.79 -3.47
CA GLY A 368 3.32 17.09 -3.69
C GLY A 368 3.15 17.65 -5.10
N ARG A 369 2.50 16.92 -6.01
CA ARG A 369 2.28 17.36 -7.39
C ARG A 369 1.11 18.33 -7.49
N LYS A 370 1.46 19.58 -7.77
CA LYS A 370 0.45 20.65 -7.94
C LYS A 370 -0.48 20.42 -9.13
N ASP A 371 0.01 19.89 -10.23
CA ASP A 371 -0.80 19.61 -11.43
C ASP A 371 -1.85 18.52 -11.15
N GLU A 372 -1.53 17.51 -10.35
CA GLU A 372 -2.48 16.51 -9.86
C GLU A 372 -3.55 17.15 -8.96
N ALA A 373 -3.12 17.93 -7.97
CA ALA A 373 -4.05 18.63 -7.07
C ALA A 373 -4.99 19.59 -7.85
N ASP A 374 -4.47 20.31 -8.84
CA ASP A 374 -5.28 21.19 -9.70
C ASP A 374 -6.28 20.36 -10.53
N ALA A 375 -5.89 19.19 -11.05
CA ALA A 375 -6.78 18.32 -11.83
C ALA A 375 -7.91 17.72 -10.96
N VAL A 376 -7.61 17.26 -9.74
CA VAL A 376 -8.65 16.82 -8.79
C VAL A 376 -9.59 17.97 -8.43
N THR A 377 -9.05 19.18 -8.22
CA THR A 377 -9.85 20.37 -7.91
C THR A 377 -10.82 20.73 -9.04
N ALA A 378 -10.49 20.43 -10.30
CA ALA A 378 -11.41 20.62 -11.42
C ALA A 378 -12.68 19.75 -11.30
N LEU A 379 -12.64 18.63 -10.58
CA LEU A 379 -13.78 17.75 -10.28
C LEU A 379 -14.58 18.21 -9.05
N LYS A 380 -14.15 19.24 -8.33
CA LYS A 380 -14.83 19.73 -7.13
C LYS A 380 -16.33 19.98 -7.32
N PRO A 381 -16.83 20.57 -8.43
CA PRO A 381 -18.27 20.80 -8.58
C PRO A 381 -19.10 19.51 -8.49
N LEU A 382 -18.53 18.37 -8.85
CA LEU A 382 -19.15 17.05 -8.78
C LEU A 382 -18.88 16.35 -7.44
N LEU A 383 -17.64 16.33 -7.01
CA LEU A 383 -17.20 15.59 -5.81
C LEU A 383 -17.53 16.32 -4.50
N ALA A 384 -17.82 17.63 -4.54
CA ALA A 384 -18.19 18.38 -3.33
C ALA A 384 -19.46 17.84 -2.64
N ASN A 385 -20.40 17.31 -3.41
CA ASN A 385 -21.61 16.69 -2.87
C ASN A 385 -21.32 15.37 -2.13
N LEU A 386 -20.15 14.79 -2.37
CA LEU A 386 -19.65 13.57 -1.71
C LEU A 386 -18.63 13.88 -0.61
N ASP A 387 -18.32 15.17 -0.37
CA ASP A 387 -17.27 15.66 0.55
C ASP A 387 -15.86 15.08 0.24
N ALA A 388 -15.58 14.74 -1.02
CA ALA A 388 -14.42 13.94 -1.45
C ALA A 388 -13.58 14.61 -2.55
N TRP A 389 -13.32 15.92 -2.42
CA TRP A 389 -12.60 16.72 -3.43
C TRP A 389 -11.26 17.29 -2.93
N SER A 390 -10.91 17.06 -1.69
CA SER A 390 -9.68 17.59 -1.10
C SER A 390 -8.46 16.82 -1.62
N THR A 391 -7.30 17.43 -1.50
CA THR A 391 -6.01 16.79 -1.77
C THR A 391 -5.09 16.93 -0.58
N THR A 392 -4.16 16.01 -0.43
CA THR A 392 -3.16 16.04 0.62
C THR A 392 -1.82 15.53 0.09
N ASP A 393 -0.74 16.16 0.59
CA ASP A 393 0.64 15.82 0.26
C ASP A 393 1.36 15.16 1.45
N VAL A 394 0.62 14.74 2.46
CA VAL A 394 1.22 14.14 3.66
C VAL A 394 1.80 12.79 3.27
N GLY A 395 3.11 12.71 3.14
CA GLY A 395 3.90 11.58 2.66
C GLY A 395 3.84 10.29 3.48
N ARG A 396 2.70 9.98 4.09
CA ARG A 396 2.50 8.74 4.85
C ARG A 396 2.32 7.52 3.97
N PHE A 397 1.93 7.72 2.71
CA PHE A 397 1.61 6.65 1.77
C PHE A 397 2.56 6.54 0.59
N THR A 398 3.59 7.36 0.50
CA THR A 398 4.61 7.18 -0.54
C THR A 398 5.29 5.83 -0.33
N PHE A 399 5.20 4.95 -1.33
CA PHE A 399 5.72 3.58 -1.29
C PHE A 399 5.04 2.63 -0.30
N SER A 400 3.88 2.96 0.22
CA SER A 400 3.13 2.09 1.14
C SER A 400 1.98 1.34 0.48
N THR A 401 1.78 1.51 -0.83
CA THR A 401 0.88 0.72 -1.66
C THR A 401 1.32 0.72 -3.13
N ASP A 402 0.53 0.16 -4.02
CA ASP A 402 0.89 -0.17 -5.41
C ASP A 402 1.12 1.03 -6.35
N GLU A 403 0.90 2.28 -5.91
CA GLU A 403 1.23 3.49 -6.69
C GLU A 403 2.74 3.73 -6.79
N GLY A 404 3.51 3.30 -5.77
CA GLY A 404 4.93 3.61 -5.66
C GLY A 404 5.75 3.27 -6.91
N PRO A 405 5.62 2.07 -7.47
CA PRO A 405 6.30 1.69 -8.72
C PRO A 405 5.98 2.56 -9.93
N PHE A 406 4.77 3.12 -10.03
CA PHE A 406 4.38 4.01 -11.12
C PHE A 406 4.84 5.44 -10.85
N LEU A 407 4.75 5.92 -9.61
CA LEU A 407 5.24 7.22 -9.18
C LEU A 407 6.72 7.39 -9.52
N VAL A 408 7.57 6.40 -9.20
CA VAL A 408 9.01 6.49 -9.52
C VAL A 408 9.32 6.43 -11.01
N GLN A 409 8.41 5.95 -11.84
CA GLN A 409 8.47 6.05 -13.29
C GLN A 409 7.94 7.40 -13.82
N GLY A 410 7.55 8.31 -12.93
CA GLY A 410 7.04 9.64 -13.26
C GLY A 410 5.61 9.65 -13.76
N VAL A 411 4.87 8.55 -13.62
CA VAL A 411 3.44 8.46 -13.92
C VAL A 411 2.66 9.31 -12.92
N PRO A 412 1.65 10.09 -13.34
CA PRO A 412 0.74 10.72 -12.41
C PRO A 412 0.01 9.68 -11.55
N SER A 413 0.24 9.72 -10.24
CA SER A 413 -0.20 8.66 -9.32
C SER A 413 -1.07 9.23 -8.19
N PHE A 414 -2.17 8.53 -7.89
CA PHE A 414 -3.17 8.97 -6.95
C PHE A 414 -3.55 7.81 -6.03
N VAL A 415 -3.52 8.05 -4.71
CA VAL A 415 -4.08 7.12 -3.73
C VAL A 415 -5.33 7.72 -3.11
N LEU A 416 -6.39 6.94 -2.98
CA LEU A 416 -7.63 7.40 -2.36
C LEU A 416 -7.36 7.81 -0.91
N TRP A 417 -7.72 9.05 -0.53
CA TRP A 417 -7.51 9.54 0.82
C TRP A 417 -8.76 9.34 1.68
N THR A 418 -8.63 8.50 2.71
CA THR A 418 -9.62 8.33 3.78
C THR A 418 -9.04 8.80 5.12
N PRO A 419 -9.84 8.94 6.19
CA PRO A 419 -9.35 9.29 7.52
C PRO A 419 -8.39 8.28 8.14
N LEU A 420 -8.46 6.98 7.78
CA LEU A 420 -7.64 5.87 8.24
C LEU A 420 -7.79 5.47 9.73
N GLU A 421 -8.66 6.09 10.49
CA GLU A 421 -8.80 5.78 11.91
C GLU A 421 -9.28 4.34 12.14
N LYS A 422 -10.27 3.91 11.37
CA LYS A 422 -10.81 2.55 11.40
C LYS A 422 -9.81 1.57 10.74
N TYR A 423 -9.28 1.92 9.57
CA TYR A 423 -8.32 1.10 8.85
C TYR A 423 -7.14 0.71 9.74
N MET A 424 -6.46 1.66 10.38
CA MET A 424 -5.31 1.39 11.25
C MET A 424 -5.63 0.57 12.51
N GLN A 425 -6.90 0.51 12.92
CA GLN A 425 -7.32 -0.39 14.00
C GLN A 425 -7.43 -1.84 13.55
N LEU A 426 -7.66 -2.08 12.27
CA LEU A 426 -7.93 -3.40 11.68
C LEU A 426 -6.75 -3.94 10.86
N HIS A 427 -5.97 -3.04 10.27
CA HIS A 427 -4.81 -3.31 9.40
C HIS A 427 -3.89 -4.38 9.97
N HIS A 428 -3.68 -5.47 9.24
CA HIS A 428 -2.87 -6.64 9.57
C HIS A 428 -3.28 -7.36 10.86
N LYS A 429 -4.55 -7.32 11.25
CA LYS A 429 -5.01 -7.93 12.52
C LYS A 429 -6.10 -8.98 12.32
N PRO A 430 -6.28 -9.87 13.32
CA PRO A 430 -7.36 -10.87 13.29
C PRO A 430 -8.77 -10.25 13.18
N SER A 431 -8.91 -8.98 13.52
CA SER A 431 -10.18 -8.24 13.49
C SER A 431 -10.52 -7.64 12.13
N ASP A 432 -9.65 -7.79 11.13
CA ASP A 432 -9.98 -7.39 9.76
C ASP A 432 -10.91 -8.41 9.12
N THR A 433 -12.19 -8.18 9.28
CA THR A 433 -13.28 -9.09 8.89
C THR A 433 -14.45 -8.31 8.30
N PHE A 434 -15.24 -8.96 7.46
CA PHE A 434 -16.29 -8.33 6.65
C PHE A 434 -17.36 -7.59 7.45
N ASP A 435 -17.66 -8.00 8.69
CA ASP A 435 -18.59 -7.31 9.59
C ASP A 435 -18.16 -5.87 9.97
N LYS A 436 -16.95 -5.47 9.61
CA LYS A 436 -16.42 -4.12 9.80
C LYS A 436 -16.66 -3.21 8.58
N VAL A 437 -17.08 -3.76 7.45
CA VAL A 437 -17.26 -3.01 6.20
C VAL A 437 -18.61 -2.29 6.19
N ASP A 438 -18.59 -0.99 5.92
CA ASP A 438 -19.79 -0.19 5.71
C ASP A 438 -20.14 -0.13 4.22
N PRO A 439 -21.30 -0.66 3.79
CA PRO A 439 -21.66 -0.73 2.37
C PRO A 439 -21.82 0.65 1.71
N ARG A 440 -22.20 1.67 2.47
CA ARG A 440 -22.39 3.02 1.94
C ARG A 440 -21.04 3.69 1.70
N ASP A 441 -20.15 3.61 2.66
CA ASP A 441 -18.86 4.28 2.60
C ASP A 441 -17.94 3.58 1.59
N LEU A 442 -18.00 2.24 1.49
CA LEU A 442 -17.33 1.48 0.42
C LEU A 442 -17.83 1.89 -0.98
N ASN A 443 -19.15 1.97 -1.19
CA ASN A 443 -19.70 2.45 -2.48
C ASN A 443 -19.31 3.90 -2.77
N LEU A 444 -19.17 4.72 -1.73
CA LEU A 444 -18.70 6.10 -1.86
C LEU A 444 -17.25 6.14 -2.33
N GLY A 445 -16.37 5.32 -1.73
CA GLY A 445 -14.97 5.15 -2.16
C GLY A 445 -14.88 4.75 -3.64
N ALA A 446 -15.56 3.66 -4.01
CA ALA A 446 -15.63 3.20 -5.40
C ALA A 446 -16.18 4.28 -6.35
N THR A 447 -17.11 5.12 -5.89
CA THR A 447 -17.66 6.23 -6.68
C THR A 447 -16.60 7.30 -6.93
N VAL A 448 -15.85 7.71 -5.93
CA VAL A 448 -14.78 8.70 -6.06
C VAL A 448 -13.71 8.18 -7.02
N VAL A 449 -13.28 6.94 -6.86
CA VAL A 449 -12.31 6.28 -7.75
C VAL A 449 -12.84 6.25 -9.19
N GLY A 450 -14.03 5.70 -9.40
CA GLY A 450 -14.60 5.52 -10.74
C GLY A 450 -14.84 6.85 -11.48
N VAL A 451 -15.39 7.84 -10.79
CA VAL A 451 -15.65 9.17 -11.36
C VAL A 451 -14.34 9.87 -11.72
N THR A 452 -13.34 9.82 -10.84
CA THR A 452 -12.04 10.47 -11.10
C THR A 452 -11.30 9.77 -12.25
N ALA A 453 -11.12 8.45 -12.19
CA ALA A 453 -10.43 7.70 -13.23
C ALA A 453 -11.13 7.83 -14.60
N TYR A 454 -12.47 7.81 -14.64
CA TYR A 454 -13.21 8.02 -15.88
C TYR A 454 -13.04 9.43 -16.43
N ALA A 455 -12.98 10.45 -15.58
CA ALA A 455 -12.72 11.82 -15.99
C ALA A 455 -11.34 11.96 -16.64
N PHE A 456 -10.31 11.35 -16.06
CA PHE A 456 -8.96 11.32 -16.63
C PHE A 456 -8.90 10.49 -17.92
N ALA A 457 -9.60 9.37 -17.99
CA ALA A 457 -9.70 8.59 -19.21
C ALA A 457 -10.34 9.36 -20.37
N ASN A 458 -11.16 10.38 -20.08
CA ASN A 458 -11.86 11.20 -21.08
C ASN A 458 -11.30 12.62 -21.27
N SER A 459 -10.32 13.04 -20.44
CA SER A 459 -9.67 14.34 -20.60
C SER A 459 -9.04 14.47 -22.00
N PRO A 460 -9.14 15.65 -22.66
CA PRO A 460 -8.46 15.88 -23.94
C PRO A 460 -6.94 15.84 -23.82
N THR A 461 -6.40 16.09 -22.63
CA THR A 461 -4.97 16.13 -22.31
C THR A 461 -4.64 15.18 -21.17
N THR A 462 -3.39 14.77 -21.06
CA THR A 462 -2.83 14.03 -19.93
C THR A 462 -1.99 14.96 -19.06
N LEU A 463 -1.84 14.63 -17.80
CA LEU A 463 -0.85 15.30 -16.95
C LEU A 463 0.57 15.00 -17.44
N LYS A 464 1.50 15.84 -17.05
CA LYS A 464 2.91 15.67 -17.39
C LYS A 464 3.48 14.44 -16.68
N HIS A 465 4.22 13.62 -17.42
CA HIS A 465 5.10 12.60 -16.83
C HIS A 465 6.36 13.27 -16.31
N TYR A 466 6.74 12.96 -15.07
CA TYR A 466 7.95 13.49 -14.47
C TYR A 466 9.18 12.73 -14.96
N THR A 467 10.27 13.45 -15.16
CA THR A 467 11.60 12.87 -15.35
C THR A 467 12.13 12.35 -14.01
N ALA A 468 13.11 11.47 -14.03
CA ALA A 468 13.73 10.96 -12.81
C ALA A 468 14.24 12.07 -11.87
N ALA A 469 14.73 13.20 -12.42
CA ALA A 469 15.16 14.34 -11.61
C ALA A 469 13.98 15.07 -10.95
N GLU A 470 12.84 15.17 -11.63
CA GLU A 470 11.62 15.77 -11.08
C GLU A 470 11.00 14.87 -10.02
N VAL A 471 11.03 13.55 -10.20
CA VAL A 471 10.63 12.58 -9.18
C VAL A 471 11.52 12.71 -7.93
N GLU A 472 12.85 12.80 -8.11
CA GLU A 472 13.77 12.99 -6.97
C GLU A 472 13.49 14.29 -6.22
N ASP A 473 13.17 15.39 -6.93
CA ASP A 473 12.84 16.67 -6.30
C ASP A 473 11.47 16.61 -5.59
N GLU A 474 10.49 15.91 -6.15
CA GLU A 474 9.20 15.64 -5.51
C GLU A 474 9.39 14.86 -4.21
N LEU A 475 10.10 13.73 -4.26
CA LEU A 475 10.39 12.90 -3.08
C LEU A 475 11.13 13.66 -1.98
N LYS A 476 12.01 14.62 -2.34
CA LYS A 476 12.62 15.53 -1.36
C LYS A 476 11.59 16.42 -0.67
N GLN A 477 10.64 16.98 -1.44
CA GLN A 477 9.62 17.88 -0.89
C GLN A 477 8.72 17.17 0.12
N ILE A 478 8.30 15.94 -0.18
CA ILE A 478 7.46 15.14 0.71
C ILE A 478 8.25 14.33 1.74
N LYS A 479 9.60 14.44 1.76
CA LYS A 479 10.53 13.80 2.70
C LYS A 479 10.57 12.26 2.60
N SER A 480 10.32 11.72 1.42
CA SER A 480 10.37 10.27 1.14
C SER A 480 11.62 9.84 0.36
N LEU A 481 12.55 10.77 0.06
CA LEU A 481 13.73 10.45 -0.75
C LEU A 481 14.68 9.45 -0.06
N ASP A 482 14.84 9.55 1.26
CA ASP A 482 15.74 8.67 1.99
C ASP A 482 15.19 7.24 2.02
N GLU A 483 13.87 7.10 2.15
CA GLU A 483 13.18 5.81 2.06
C GLU A 483 13.33 5.21 0.65
N TYR A 484 13.10 5.99 -0.39
CA TYR A 484 13.32 5.54 -1.78
C TYR A 484 14.74 5.02 -2.01
N LYS A 485 15.76 5.75 -1.52
CA LYS A 485 17.16 5.32 -1.64
C LYS A 485 17.47 4.05 -0.84
N ASP A 486 16.83 3.89 0.31
CA ASP A 486 16.95 2.68 1.10
C ASP A 486 16.34 1.47 0.37
N MET A 487 15.17 1.64 -0.21
CA MET A 487 14.51 0.61 -1.02
C MET A 487 15.35 0.25 -2.26
N GLN A 488 15.94 1.24 -2.95
CA GLN A 488 16.88 0.99 -4.06
C GLN A 488 18.12 0.21 -3.62
N ALA A 489 18.67 0.51 -2.43
CA ALA A 489 19.82 -0.21 -1.89
C ALA A 489 19.50 -1.67 -1.58
N HIS A 490 18.23 -2.02 -1.41
CA HIS A 490 17.72 -3.36 -1.20
C HIS A 490 17.16 -4.01 -2.48
N ASP A 491 17.47 -3.48 -3.66
CA ASP A 491 17.05 -3.97 -4.98
C ASP A 491 15.53 -3.98 -5.19
N LEU A 492 14.79 -3.07 -4.54
CA LEU A 492 13.34 -3.02 -4.69
C LEU A 492 12.92 -2.16 -5.89
N PHE A 493 13.55 -1.01 -6.13
CA PHE A 493 13.26 -0.10 -7.27
C PHE A 493 14.39 0.02 -8.27
#